data_938d91df91cac1dbcf83ba0d513c31fd
#
_entry.id   938d91df91cac1dbcf83ba0d513c31fd
#
_cell.length_a   1.000
_cell.length_b   1.000
_cell.length_c   1.000
_cell.angle_alpha   90.00
_cell.angle_beta   90.00
_cell.angle_gamma   90.00
#
_symmetry.space_group_name_H-M   'P 1'
#
loop_
_entity.id
_entity.type
_entity.pdbx_description
1 polymer ?
#
loop_
_entity_poly.entity_id
_entity_poly.type
_entity_poly.pdbx_seq_one_letter_code
_entity_poly.pdbx_strand_id
1 'polypeptide(L)'
;MDIKMLDYVVMIAKCESISKAAEKLYLTQSGLNQQLLKLERNLGIKLFERDHHHFRITDAGKIYVRNAMEILRIQRNTLMQLSDLKNNICLLYTSDAADD
;
A
#
# COMPACT_ATOMS: atom_id res chain seq x y z
N MET A 1 7.33 8.18 -5.76
CA MET A 1 6.37 7.66 -4.79
C MET A 1 6.65 6.18 -4.59
N ASP A 2 6.85 5.79 -3.34
CA ASP A 2 7.26 4.43 -3.00
C ASP A 2 6.01 3.57 -2.80
N ILE A 3 5.98 2.38 -3.38
CA ILE A 3 4.84 1.46 -3.26
C ILE A 3 4.60 1.11 -1.78
N LYS A 4 5.67 0.95 -1.00
CA LYS A 4 5.50 0.68 0.44
C LYS A 4 4.75 1.79 1.14
N MET A 5 5.02 3.05 0.78
CA MET A 5 4.33 4.18 1.40
C MET A 5 2.86 4.18 1.04
N LEU A 6 2.51 3.75 -0.17
CA LEU A 6 1.11 3.60 -0.55
C LEU A 6 0.40 2.61 0.37
N ASP A 7 1.02 1.45 0.61
CA ASP A 7 0.47 0.45 1.53
C ASP A 7 0.34 1.00 2.95
N TYR A 8 1.37 1.70 3.41
CA TYR A 8 1.36 2.24 4.78
C TYR A 8 0.21 3.22 4.96
N VAL A 9 0.05 4.17 4.03
CA VAL A 9 -0.98 5.19 4.16
C VAL A 9 -2.37 4.57 4.06
N VAL A 10 -2.57 3.62 3.15
CA VAL A 10 -3.86 2.93 3.03
C VAL A 10 -4.18 2.18 4.32
N MET A 11 -3.20 1.50 4.91
CA MET A 11 -3.43 0.77 6.16
C MET A 11 -3.78 1.72 7.30
N ILE A 12 -3.08 2.86 7.38
CA ILE A 12 -3.37 3.85 8.42
C ILE A 12 -4.80 4.36 8.26
N ALA A 13 -5.22 4.61 7.04
CA ALA A 13 -6.58 5.09 6.78
C ALA A 13 -7.62 4.05 7.16
N LYS A 14 -7.37 2.79 6.82
CA LYS A 14 -8.31 1.70 7.14
C LYS A 14 -8.43 1.48 8.63
N CYS A 15 -7.32 1.55 9.34
CA CYS A 15 -7.30 1.32 10.79
C CYS A 15 -7.72 2.54 11.58
N GLU A 16 -7.66 3.72 10.94
CA GLU A 16 -7.92 4.99 11.62
C GLU A 16 -7.06 5.14 12.87
N SER A 17 -5.83 4.61 12.79
CA SER A 17 -4.93 4.56 13.92
C SER A 17 -3.55 4.18 13.43
N ILE A 18 -2.54 4.95 13.84
CA ILE A 18 -1.16 4.61 13.50
C ILE A 18 -0.72 3.38 14.29
N SER A 19 -1.15 3.28 15.53
CA SER A 19 -0.80 2.17 16.39
C SER A 19 -1.29 0.85 15.82
N LYS A 20 -2.57 0.79 15.42
CA LYS A 20 -3.15 -0.42 14.88
C LYS A 20 -2.56 -0.77 13.51
N ALA A 21 -2.30 0.26 12.70
CA ALA A 21 -1.69 0.04 11.38
C ALA A 21 -0.29 -0.53 11.54
N ALA A 22 0.48 0.00 12.49
CA ALA A 22 1.83 -0.49 12.74
C ALA A 22 1.82 -1.96 13.13
N GLU A 23 0.88 -2.36 13.96
CA GLU A 23 0.72 -3.77 14.32
C GLU A 23 0.52 -4.64 13.09
N LYS A 24 -0.40 -4.22 12.22
CA LYS A 24 -0.72 -5.02 11.04
C LYS A 24 0.41 -5.05 10.03
N LEU A 25 1.23 -4.02 10.03
CA LEU A 25 2.36 -3.92 9.10
C LEU A 25 3.65 -4.49 9.71
N TYR A 26 3.60 -4.96 10.94
CA TYR A 26 4.78 -5.49 11.65
C TYR A 26 5.88 -4.42 11.77
N LEU A 27 5.45 -3.19 12.05
CA LEU A 27 6.34 -2.06 12.25
C LEU A 27 6.13 -1.49 13.65
N THR A 28 7.13 -0.72 14.12
CA THR A 28 6.93 0.03 15.34
C THR A 28 6.05 1.22 15.06
N GLN A 29 5.29 1.65 16.07
CA GLN A 29 4.44 2.83 15.93
C GLN A 29 5.26 4.07 15.60
N SER A 30 6.39 4.26 16.29
CA SER A 30 7.23 5.42 16.05
C SER A 30 7.84 5.38 14.65
N GLY A 31 8.24 4.20 14.19
CA GLY A 31 8.79 4.05 12.83
C GLY A 31 7.77 4.41 11.77
N LEU A 32 6.56 3.89 11.90
CA LEU A 32 5.50 4.19 10.95
C LEU A 32 5.15 5.68 11.00
N ASN A 33 5.08 6.25 12.19
CA ASN A 33 4.78 7.65 12.35
C ASN A 33 5.84 8.53 11.67
N GLN A 34 7.11 8.17 11.82
CA GLN A 34 8.19 8.92 11.17
C GLN A 34 8.10 8.86 9.66
N GLN A 35 7.75 7.69 9.12
CA GLN A 35 7.56 7.54 7.69
C GLN A 35 6.43 8.42 7.19
N LEU A 36 5.33 8.45 7.92
CA LEU A 36 4.19 9.30 7.53
C LEU A 36 4.57 10.77 7.58
N LEU A 37 5.23 11.21 8.64
CA LEU A 37 5.64 12.61 8.76
C LEU A 37 6.60 13.02 7.65
N LYS A 38 7.53 12.12 7.30
CA LYS A 38 8.46 12.38 6.21
C LYS A 38 7.72 12.54 4.89
N LEU A 39 6.75 11.68 4.65
CA LEU A 39 5.95 11.76 3.42
C LEU A 39 5.19 13.08 3.37
N GLU A 40 4.55 13.45 4.48
CA GLU A 40 3.80 14.70 4.52
C GLU A 40 4.70 15.91 4.29
N ARG A 41 5.92 15.89 4.85
CA ARG A 41 6.87 16.97 4.61
C ARG A 41 7.26 17.05 3.14
N ASN A 42 7.51 15.89 2.53
CA ASN A 42 7.89 15.86 1.12
C ASN A 42 6.77 16.33 0.21
N LEU A 43 5.53 16.02 0.57
CA LEU A 43 4.36 16.45 -0.20
C LEU A 43 3.99 17.91 0.08
N GLY A 44 4.40 18.43 1.25
CA GLY A 44 4.04 19.77 1.64
C GLY A 44 2.61 19.91 2.11
N ILE A 45 1.95 18.81 2.45
CA ILE A 45 0.55 18.84 2.90
C ILE A 45 0.30 17.65 3.82
N LYS A 46 -0.57 17.84 4.80
CA LYS A 46 -0.91 16.77 5.73
C LYS A 46 -1.96 15.85 5.15
N LEU A 47 -1.75 14.56 5.34
CA LEU A 47 -2.71 13.55 4.92
C LEU A 47 -3.65 13.17 6.06
N PHE A 48 -3.22 13.33 7.29
CA PHE A 48 -4.01 13.03 8.48
C PHE A 48 -3.86 14.14 9.49
N GLU A 49 -4.96 14.44 10.18
CA GLU A 49 -4.94 15.37 11.28
C GLU A 49 -5.10 14.63 12.59
N ARG A 50 -4.31 15.03 13.57
CA ARG A 50 -4.30 14.40 14.89
C ARG A 50 -4.47 15.48 15.93
N ASP A 51 -5.48 15.32 16.76
CA ASP A 51 -5.58 16.10 17.96
C ASP A 51 -5.71 15.13 19.13
N HIS A 52 -5.97 15.64 20.31
CA HIS A 52 -5.95 14.81 21.51
C HIS A 52 -7.00 13.70 21.50
N HIS A 53 -8.04 13.86 20.72
CA HIS A 53 -9.16 12.94 20.77
C HIS A 53 -9.54 12.35 19.44
N HIS A 54 -8.96 12.86 18.35
CA HIS A 54 -9.41 12.46 17.02
C HIS A 54 -8.22 12.25 16.08
N PHE A 55 -8.34 11.23 15.28
CA PHE A 55 -7.44 10.97 14.16
C PHE A 55 -8.29 10.96 12.92
N ARG A 56 -8.09 11.94 12.05
CA ARG A 56 -8.94 12.11 10.88
C ARG A 56 -8.12 12.24 9.61
N ILE A 57 -8.67 11.70 8.53
CA ILE A 57 -8.07 11.86 7.23
C ILE A 57 -8.44 13.23 6.67
N THR A 58 -7.46 13.93 6.11
CA THR A 58 -7.71 15.23 5.46
C THR A 58 -8.24 15.01 4.04
N ASP A 59 -8.65 16.09 3.39
CA ASP A 59 -9.04 16.01 1.98
C ASP A 59 -7.86 15.52 1.13
N ALA A 60 -6.66 16.01 1.43
CA ALA A 60 -5.46 15.55 0.75
C ALA A 60 -5.24 14.05 0.98
N GLY A 61 -5.47 13.59 2.22
CA GLY A 61 -5.36 12.18 2.54
C GLY A 61 -6.35 11.33 1.76
N LYS A 62 -7.57 11.83 1.60
CA LYS A 62 -8.58 11.10 0.82
C LYS A 62 -8.16 10.94 -0.63
N ILE A 63 -7.60 11.99 -1.22
CA ILE A 63 -7.08 11.93 -2.58
C ILE A 63 -5.96 10.91 -2.66
N TYR A 64 -5.02 10.99 -1.72
CA TYR A 64 -3.87 10.09 -1.72
C TYR A 64 -4.32 8.63 -1.58
N VAL A 65 -5.18 8.34 -0.62
CA VAL A 65 -5.63 6.97 -0.36
C VAL A 65 -6.40 6.42 -1.55
N ARG A 66 -7.29 7.21 -2.12
CA ARG A 66 -8.07 6.75 -3.28
C ARG A 66 -7.14 6.35 -4.43
N ASN A 67 -6.17 7.19 -4.74
CA ASN A 67 -5.25 6.90 -5.83
C ASN A 67 -4.26 5.80 -5.45
N ALA A 68 -3.85 5.75 -4.19
CA ALA A 68 -2.97 4.68 -3.72
C ALA A 68 -3.64 3.32 -3.87
N MET A 69 -4.92 3.23 -3.52
CA MET A 69 -5.66 1.97 -3.65
C MET A 69 -5.74 1.54 -5.11
N GLU A 70 -5.91 2.49 -6.02
CA GLU A 70 -5.95 2.18 -7.44
C GLU A 70 -4.59 1.68 -7.94
N ILE A 71 -3.51 2.34 -7.53
CA ILE A 71 -2.16 1.92 -7.90
C ILE A 71 -1.87 0.52 -7.38
N LEU A 72 -2.22 0.27 -6.12
CA LEU A 72 -2.00 -1.04 -5.53
C LEU A 72 -2.84 -2.12 -6.21
N ARG A 73 -4.06 -1.77 -6.62
CA ARG A 73 -4.91 -2.70 -7.35
C ARG A 73 -4.27 -3.08 -8.68
N ILE A 74 -3.76 -2.09 -9.40
CA ILE A 74 -3.09 -2.34 -10.69
C ILE A 74 -1.87 -3.21 -10.48
N GLN A 75 -1.10 -2.95 -9.43
CA GLN A 75 0.06 -3.77 -9.13
C GLN A 75 -0.31 -5.22 -8.90
N ARG A 76 -1.34 -5.45 -8.06
CA ARG A 76 -1.79 -6.81 -7.79
C ARG A 76 -2.28 -7.51 -9.04
N ASN A 77 -3.07 -6.80 -9.84
CA ASN A 77 -3.59 -7.38 -11.08
C ASN A 77 -2.48 -7.71 -12.05
N THR A 78 -1.47 -6.85 -12.13
CA THR A 78 -0.32 -7.10 -12.99
C THR A 78 0.39 -8.39 -12.58
N LEU A 79 0.65 -8.53 -11.28
CA LEU A 79 1.32 -9.72 -10.78
C LEU A 79 0.49 -10.97 -11.02
N MET A 80 -0.82 -10.87 -10.85
CA MET A 80 -1.71 -12.01 -11.12
C MET A 80 -1.71 -12.39 -12.59
N GLN A 81 -1.76 -11.41 -13.48
CA GLN A 81 -1.76 -11.66 -14.90
C GLN A 81 -0.46 -12.29 -15.35
N LEU A 82 0.65 -11.82 -14.81
CA LEU A 82 1.95 -12.40 -15.13
C LEU A 82 2.07 -13.82 -14.58
N SER A 83 1.54 -14.03 -13.38
CA SER A 83 1.55 -15.37 -12.79
C SER A 83 0.70 -16.34 -13.61
N ASP A 84 -0.47 -15.89 -14.04
CA ASP A 84 -1.34 -16.73 -14.87
C ASP A 84 -0.67 -17.08 -16.20
N LEU A 85 -0.01 -16.10 -16.80
CA LEU A 85 0.69 -16.32 -18.06
C LEU A 85 1.83 -17.32 -17.86
N LYS A 86 2.58 -17.18 -16.77
CA LYS A 86 3.67 -18.10 -16.44
C LYS A 86 3.13 -19.51 -16.26
N ASN A 87 2.02 -19.66 -15.55
CA ASN A 87 1.43 -20.97 -15.32
C ASN A 87 0.95 -21.58 -16.62
N ASN A 88 0.33 -20.80 -17.49
CA ASN A 88 -0.12 -21.27 -18.78
C ASN A 88 1.06 -21.73 -19.64
N ILE A 89 2.14 -20.95 -19.64
CA ILE A 89 3.34 -21.32 -20.38
C ILE A 89 3.91 -22.63 -19.85
N CYS A 90 3.98 -22.76 -18.53
CA CYS A 90 4.47 -23.97 -17.91
C CYS A 90 3.62 -25.17 -18.28
N LEU A 91 2.29 -25.00 -18.27
CA LEU A 91 1.39 -26.08 -18.64
C LEU A 91 1.57 -26.47 -20.10
N LEU A 92 1.72 -25.50 -20.99
CA LEU A 92 1.94 -25.76 -22.40
C LEU A 92 3.23 -26.54 -22.63
N TYR A 93 4.29 -26.10 -22.01
CA TYR A 93 5.57 -26.76 -22.14
C TYR A 93 5.55 -28.16 -21.54
N THR A 94 4.87 -28.29 -20.42
CA THR A 94 4.73 -29.60 -19.81
C THR A 94 3.93 -30.53 -20.71
N SER A 95 2.87 -30.01 -21.32
CA SER A 95 2.06 -30.81 -22.24
C SER A 95 2.88 -31.24 -23.44
N ASP A 96 3.72 -30.36 -23.92
CA ASP A 96 4.55 -30.67 -25.09
C ASP A 96 5.77 -31.48 -24.71
N ALA A 97 5.91 -31.80 -23.45
CA ALA A 97 7.09 -32.47 -22.95
C ALA A 97 8.35 -31.64 -23.09
N ALA A 98 8.16 -30.44 -23.32
CA ALA A 98 9.28 -29.57 -23.45
C ALA A 98 9.79 -29.16 -22.14
N ASP A 99 9.53 -29.06 -21.57
CA ASP A 99 10.03 -28.68 -20.59
C ASP A 99 10.62 -27.70 -20.46
N ASP A 100 10.74 -27.28 -20.53
CA ASP A 100 11.46 -26.51 -20.20
C ASP A 100 11.36 -25.78 -19.85
#